data_ce944ab5b00e82002393da1ae4e066ec
#
_entry.id   ce944ab5b00e82002393da1ae4e066ec
#
_cell.length_a   1.000
_cell.length_b   1.000
_cell.length_c   1.000
_cell.angle_alpha   90.00
_cell.angle_beta   90.00
_cell.angle_gamma   90.00
#
_symmetry.space_group_name_H-M   'P 1'
#
loop_
_entity.id
_entity.type
_entity.pdbx_description
1 polymer ?
#
loop_
_entity_poly.entity_id
_entity_poly.type
_entity_poly.pdbx_seq_one_letter_code
_entity_poly.pdbx_strand_id
1 'polypeptide(L)'
;MVNDRHTPKLADNPWELFPENLRRRIAIDPGVLGGEPSIANTRIAVVHVIGAAVAGGPDEVFRQFPQLAPEDLKAAWAFTQSLLERPGIGADLLWSFS
;
A
#
# COMPACT_ATOMS: atom_id res chain seq x y z
N MET A 1 -16.13 -26.84 3.42
CA MET A 1 -15.99 -26.76 4.44
C MET A 1 -14.87 -26.09 4.93
N VAL A 2 -13.89 -26.62 4.95
CA VAL A 2 -12.75 -25.90 5.38
C VAL A 2 -12.51 -24.67 4.61
N ASN A 3 -13.01 -24.61 3.45
CA ASN A 3 -12.82 -23.46 2.61
C ASN A 3 -13.32 -22.19 3.21
N ASP A 4 -14.28 -22.28 4.05
CA ASP A 4 -14.84 -21.09 4.64
C ASP A 4 -13.80 -20.31 5.41
N ARG A 5 -12.86 -21.01 5.96
CA ARG A 5 -11.85 -20.33 6.72
C ARG A 5 -10.89 -19.56 5.85
N HIS A 6 -10.63 -20.09 4.67
CA HIS A 6 -9.74 -19.41 3.76
C HIS A 6 -10.37 -18.15 3.24
N THR A 7 -11.65 -18.20 2.96
CA THR A 7 -12.32 -17.08 2.37
C THR A 7 -12.28 -15.84 3.25
N PRO A 8 -12.61 -15.94 4.55
CA PRO A 8 -12.52 -14.77 5.40
C PRO A 8 -11.12 -14.21 5.50
N LYS A 9 -10.13 -15.09 5.52
CA LYS A 9 -8.76 -14.63 5.62
C LYS A 9 -8.34 -13.87 4.38
N LEU A 10 -8.70 -14.36 3.21
CA LEU A 10 -8.38 -13.66 1.98
C LEU A 10 -9.08 -12.33 1.91
N ALA A 11 -10.31 -12.28 2.38
CA ALA A 11 -11.06 -11.04 2.38
C ALA A 11 -10.44 -10.04 3.34
N ASP A 12 -9.89 -10.54 4.45
CA ASP A 12 -9.30 -9.65 5.45
C ASP A 12 -7.97 -9.07 5.01
N ASN A 13 -7.25 -9.79 4.15
CA ASN A 13 -5.92 -9.33 3.79
C ASN A 13 -5.64 -9.57 2.32
N PRO A 14 -6.30 -8.81 1.44
CA PRO A 14 -6.08 -8.98 0.01
C PRO A 14 -4.65 -8.71 -0.43
N TRP A 15 -3.87 -7.97 0.38
CA TRP A 15 -2.49 -7.71 0.04
C TRP A 15 -1.68 -8.99 -0.13
N GLU A 16 -2.05 -10.04 0.60
CA GLU A 16 -1.33 -11.29 0.50
C GLU A 16 -1.51 -11.98 -0.83
N LEU A 17 -2.47 -11.55 -1.63
CA LEU A 17 -2.69 -12.09 -2.96
C LEU A 17 -1.79 -11.46 -4.01
N PHE A 18 -1.10 -10.40 -3.67
CA PHE A 18 -0.23 -9.72 -4.61
C PHE A 18 1.09 -10.46 -4.75
N PRO A 19 1.78 -10.31 -5.89
CA PRO A 19 3.07 -10.98 -6.09
C PRO A 19 4.06 -10.62 -4.99
N GLU A 20 4.87 -11.60 -4.63
CA GLU A 20 5.83 -11.40 -3.56
C GLU A 20 6.82 -10.28 -3.87
N ASN A 21 7.19 -10.12 -5.13
CA ASN A 21 8.13 -9.06 -5.47
C ASN A 21 7.59 -7.68 -5.18
N LEU A 22 6.27 -7.51 -5.20
CA LEU A 22 5.66 -6.25 -4.80
C LEU A 22 5.53 -6.17 -3.29
N ARG A 23 5.11 -7.27 -2.67
CA ARG A 23 4.89 -7.26 -1.23
C ARG A 23 6.16 -6.97 -0.45
N ARG A 24 7.30 -7.41 -0.97
CA ARG A 24 8.58 -7.19 -0.30
C ARG A 24 9.03 -5.74 -0.31
N ARG A 25 8.44 -4.94 -1.16
CA ARG A 25 8.82 -3.53 -1.25
C ARG A 25 8.13 -2.66 -0.23
N ILE A 26 7.16 -3.21 0.50
CA ILE A 26 6.46 -2.46 1.53
C ILE A 26 6.82 -3.06 2.88
N ALA A 27 7.24 -2.22 3.80
CA ALA A 27 7.62 -2.64 5.14
C ALA A 27 6.68 -2.04 6.17
N ILE A 28 6.36 -2.82 7.19
CA ILE A 28 5.59 -2.33 8.33
C ILE A 28 6.38 -2.76 9.55
N ASP A 29 7.20 -1.86 10.06
CA ASP A 29 8.14 -2.17 11.12
C ASP A 29 7.96 -1.14 12.23
N PRO A 30 7.63 -1.59 13.46
CA PRO A 30 7.42 -0.64 14.55
C PRO A 30 8.61 0.29 14.79
N GLY A 31 9.82 -0.15 14.40
CA GLY A 31 10.99 0.68 14.56
C GLY A 31 11.20 1.69 13.46
N VAL A 32 10.34 1.70 12.45
CA VAL A 32 10.44 2.63 11.34
C VAL A 32 9.12 3.38 11.23
N LEU A 33 9.15 4.69 11.40
CA LEU A 33 7.99 5.56 11.29
C LEU A 33 6.84 5.10 12.18
N GLY A 34 7.17 4.51 13.33
CA GLY A 34 6.15 4.10 14.28
C GLY A 34 5.24 3.00 13.78
N GLY A 35 5.67 2.21 12.80
CA GLY A 35 4.87 1.13 12.27
C GLY A 35 4.03 1.51 11.08
N GLU A 36 4.16 2.73 10.57
CA GLU A 36 3.44 3.13 9.37
C GLU A 36 4.00 2.42 8.16
N PRO A 37 3.17 2.01 7.22
CA PRO A 37 3.68 1.37 6.00
C PRO A 37 4.66 2.29 5.29
N SER A 38 5.79 1.73 4.89
CA SER A 38 6.84 2.50 4.24
C SER A 38 7.44 1.67 3.11
N ILE A 39 8.17 2.34 2.24
CA ILE A 39 8.93 1.65 1.20
C ILE A 39 10.10 0.97 1.90
N ALA A 40 10.27 -0.31 1.64
CA ALA A 40 11.31 -1.12 2.29
C ALA A 40 12.68 -0.47 2.15
N ASN A 41 13.45 -0.51 3.23
CA ASN A 41 14.80 0.03 3.28
C ASN A 41 14.85 1.55 3.17
N THR A 42 13.73 2.21 3.42
CA THR A 42 13.69 3.67 3.45
C THR A 42 12.84 4.12 4.63
N ARG A 43 12.82 5.42 4.86
CA ARG A 43 11.89 6.03 5.81
C ARG A 43 10.83 6.83 5.08
N ILE A 44 10.49 6.39 3.87
CA ILE A 44 9.49 7.07 3.06
C ILE A 44 8.16 6.35 3.25
N ALA A 45 7.20 7.03 3.84
CA ALA A 45 5.89 6.44 4.10
C ALA A 45 5.12 6.27 2.79
N VAL A 46 4.37 5.17 2.71
CA VAL A 46 3.55 4.91 1.53
C VAL A 46 2.58 6.07 1.28
N VAL A 47 2.04 6.63 2.34
CA VAL A 47 1.07 7.73 2.20
C VAL A 47 1.71 8.94 1.52
N HIS A 48 2.99 9.18 1.75
CA HIS A 48 3.66 10.31 1.11
C HIS A 48 3.91 10.02 -0.37
N VAL A 49 4.22 8.78 -0.70
CA VAL A 49 4.38 8.41 -2.11
C VAL A 49 3.07 8.60 -2.86
N ILE A 50 1.97 8.10 -2.26
CA ILE A 50 0.67 8.21 -2.90
C ILE A 50 0.25 9.69 -3.00
N GLY A 51 0.56 10.49 -1.98
CA GLY A 51 0.24 11.90 -2.03
C GLY A 51 0.94 12.61 -3.18
N ALA A 52 2.20 12.29 -3.40
CA ALA A 52 2.94 12.86 -4.53
C ALA A 52 2.36 12.40 -5.85
N ALA A 53 1.97 11.12 -5.94
CA ALA A 53 1.38 10.60 -7.17
C ALA A 53 0.06 11.28 -7.50
N VAL A 54 -0.74 11.53 -6.49
CA VAL A 54 -2.03 12.21 -6.68
C VAL A 54 -1.80 13.66 -7.11
N ALA A 55 -0.79 14.31 -6.54
CA ALA A 55 -0.54 15.71 -6.83
C ALA A 55 0.02 15.94 -8.22
N GLY A 56 0.89 15.07 -8.71
CA GLY A 56 1.55 15.32 -9.98
C GLY A 56 1.93 14.09 -10.78
N GLY A 57 1.37 12.93 -10.44
CA GLY A 57 1.64 11.72 -11.18
C GLY A 57 2.99 11.11 -10.84
N PRO A 58 3.39 10.08 -11.59
CA PRO A 58 4.66 9.39 -11.32
C PRO A 58 5.86 10.32 -11.37
N ASP A 59 5.84 11.32 -12.24
CA ASP A 59 6.96 12.25 -12.35
C ASP A 59 7.19 12.98 -11.03
N GLU A 60 6.11 13.36 -10.37
CA GLU A 60 6.24 14.06 -9.10
C GLU A 60 6.82 13.15 -8.02
N VAL A 61 6.44 11.86 -8.05
CA VAL A 61 6.97 10.90 -7.09
C VAL A 61 8.49 10.82 -7.23
N PHE A 62 8.97 10.64 -8.47
CA PHE A 62 10.39 10.46 -8.66
C PHE A 62 11.18 11.76 -8.55
N ARG A 63 10.50 12.88 -8.66
CA ARG A 63 11.14 14.16 -8.41
C ARG A 63 11.37 14.36 -6.91
N GLN A 64 10.38 14.00 -6.09
CA GLN A 64 10.49 14.16 -4.65
C GLN A 64 11.34 13.05 -4.02
N PHE A 65 11.25 11.84 -4.56
CA PHE A 65 11.93 10.69 -4.00
C PHE A 65 12.75 10.01 -5.09
N PRO A 66 13.85 10.63 -5.52
CA PRO A 66 14.62 10.10 -6.64
C PRO A 66 15.25 8.73 -6.39
N GLN A 67 15.34 8.31 -5.11
CA GLN A 67 15.89 7.00 -4.82
C GLN A 67 14.90 5.86 -5.07
N LEU A 68 13.64 6.17 -5.31
CA LEU A 68 12.65 5.13 -5.53
C LEU A 68 12.70 4.61 -6.94
N ALA A 69 12.46 3.30 -7.09
CA ALA A 69 12.34 2.67 -8.40
C ALA A 69 10.87 2.66 -8.82
N PRO A 70 10.61 2.52 -10.13
CA PRO A 70 9.20 2.42 -10.57
C PRO A 70 8.43 1.32 -9.87
N GLU A 71 9.08 0.21 -9.54
CA GLU A 71 8.42 -0.88 -8.83
C GLU A 71 8.00 -0.48 -7.43
N ASP A 72 8.70 0.47 -6.82
CA ASP A 72 8.30 0.95 -5.50
C ASP A 72 6.98 1.69 -5.58
N LEU A 73 6.79 2.50 -6.61
CA LEU A 73 5.52 3.18 -6.81
C LEU A 73 4.41 2.20 -7.09
N LYS A 74 4.70 1.19 -7.91
CA LYS A 74 3.72 0.17 -8.21
C LYS A 74 3.29 -0.57 -6.94
N ALA A 75 4.25 -0.88 -6.09
CA ALA A 75 3.95 -1.56 -4.83
C ALA A 75 3.11 -0.67 -3.91
N ALA A 76 3.45 0.62 -3.85
CA ALA A 76 2.70 1.54 -3.00
C ALA A 76 1.24 1.65 -3.48
N TRP A 77 1.05 1.73 -4.80
CA TRP A 77 -0.30 1.78 -5.36
C TRP A 77 -1.07 0.51 -5.06
N ALA A 78 -0.44 -0.65 -5.28
CA ALA A 78 -1.08 -1.94 -5.03
C ALA A 78 -1.45 -2.09 -3.56
N PHE A 79 -0.56 -1.67 -2.68
CA PHE A 79 -0.82 -1.76 -1.25
C PHE A 79 -2.01 -0.89 -0.86
N THR A 80 -2.04 0.33 -1.37
CA THR A 80 -3.14 1.25 -1.08
C THR A 80 -4.46 0.68 -1.60
N GLN A 81 -4.42 0.11 -2.81
CA GLN A 81 -5.61 -0.49 -3.38
C GLN A 81 -6.12 -1.64 -2.51
N SER A 82 -5.22 -2.43 -1.96
CA SER A 82 -5.63 -3.55 -1.13
C SER A 82 -6.33 -3.07 0.14
N LEU A 83 -5.94 -1.92 0.67
CA LEU A 83 -6.61 -1.37 1.83
C LEU A 83 -8.04 -0.94 1.50
N LEU A 84 -8.22 -0.37 0.32
CA LEU A 84 -9.55 0.07 -0.08
C LEU A 84 -10.50 -1.08 -0.33
N GLU A 85 -9.96 -2.26 -0.58
CA GLU A 85 -10.79 -3.43 -0.82
C GLU A 85 -11.15 -4.17 0.46
N ARG A 86 -10.66 -3.71 1.59
CA ARG A 86 -11.01 -4.34 2.85
C ARG A 86 -12.42 -3.96 3.25
N PRO A 87 -13.20 -4.94 3.72
CA PRO A 87 -14.56 -4.66 4.16
C PRO A 87 -14.58 -3.62 5.26
N GLY A 88 -15.46 -2.65 5.15
CA GLY A 88 -15.64 -1.65 6.19
C GLY A 88 -14.66 -0.50 6.13
N ILE A 89 -13.47 -0.73 5.59
CA ILE A 89 -12.48 0.33 5.51
C ILE A 89 -12.58 1.04 4.18
N GLY A 90 -12.61 0.28 3.09
CA GLY A 90 -12.69 0.88 1.79
C GLY A 90 -13.95 1.68 1.60
N ALA A 91 -15.06 1.14 2.09
CA ALA A 91 -16.34 1.83 1.95
C ALA A 91 -16.31 3.16 2.67
N ASP A 92 -15.76 3.19 3.88
CA ASP A 92 -15.69 4.42 4.64
C ASP A 92 -14.88 5.48 3.93
N LEU A 93 -13.77 5.09 3.35
CA LEU A 93 -12.93 6.04 2.64
C LEU A 93 -13.62 6.59 1.42
N LEU A 94 -14.35 5.74 0.70
CA LEU A 94 -15.07 6.19 -0.48
C LEU A 94 -16.15 7.18 -0.10
N TRP A 95 -16.85 6.93 0.97
CA TRP A 95 -17.89 7.84 1.41
C TRP A 95 -17.32 9.16 1.89
N SER A 96 -16.14 9.11 2.47
CA SER A 96 -15.50 10.32 2.97
C SER A 96 -15.20 11.31 1.85
N PHE A 97 -14.95 10.79 0.66
CA PHE A 97 -14.62 11.65 -0.47
C PHE A 97 -15.84 12.05 -1.28
N SER A 98 -16.96 11.49 -0.94
CA SER A 98 -18.21 11.84 -1.63
C SER A 98 -18.86 13.03 -0.98
#